data_dc24a34424138685e1322b9699c07b65
#
_entry.id   dc24a34424138685e1322b9699c07b65
#
_cell.length_a   1.000
_cell.length_b   1.000
_cell.length_c   1.000
_cell.angle_alpha   90.00
_cell.angle_beta   90.00
_cell.angle_gamma   90.00
#
_symmetry.space_group_name_H-M   'P 1'
#
loop_
_entity.id
_entity.type
_entity.pdbx_description
1 polymer ?
#
loop_
_entity_poly.entity_id
_entity_poly.type
_entity_poly.pdbx_seq_one_letter_code
_entity_poly.pdbx_strand_id
1 'polypeptide(L)'
;MKTSLPLTAILALGLLAPASGAQTAPDNPPVAVKPNPSVAPAEQTPLQKTIEAYLRNLYAFGPEVQLTVSAPKETPIAGLLETSVSVKTGDGAEDAKFYVSKDGKYLIRGEVSDLAKDPLAQNRALIDLTDAPSMGDPKAAVTLVEFSDFECPICRSLHDVMRGLLRNYPQVRVVFKDYPIEVLHPWARTAALAGRCAYQQNPAAFWKMYDSIYDNQEIISAENAWMKMSEYAGQAGLNADAFRACMASPEAGAAVDASRANGQRLDVNSTPTIFVNGRRLVGADPHLLEQYIQYELARVKSAKNPDEKQ
;
A
#
# COMPACT_ATOMS: atom_id res chain seq x y z
N MET A 1 19.19 -8.14 -34.52
CA MET A 1 18.14 -7.56 -33.67
C MET A 1 18.34 -8.10 -32.26
N LYS A 2 18.92 -7.30 -31.38
CA LYS A 2 19.16 -7.65 -29.97
C LYS A 2 17.98 -7.12 -29.17
N THR A 3 17.09 -8.01 -28.75
CA THR A 3 16.03 -7.67 -27.82
C THR A 3 16.63 -7.62 -26.41
N SER A 4 16.90 -6.41 -25.94
CA SER A 4 17.21 -6.14 -24.55
C SER A 4 15.92 -6.35 -23.73
N LEU A 5 15.87 -7.37 -22.86
CA LEU A 5 14.87 -7.45 -21.81
C LEU A 5 15.04 -6.25 -20.87
N PRO A 6 13.98 -5.56 -20.52
CA PRO A 6 14.08 -4.42 -19.63
C PRO A 6 14.45 -4.85 -18.20
N LEU A 7 15.30 -4.07 -17.58
CA LEU A 7 15.81 -4.16 -16.20
C LEU A 7 14.68 -4.11 -15.13
N THR A 8 13.45 -3.88 -15.57
CA THR A 8 12.25 -3.65 -14.78
C THR A 8 11.73 -4.83 -13.95
N ALA A 9 12.33 -6.00 -14.03
CA ALA A 9 11.88 -7.17 -13.24
C ALA A 9 12.60 -7.32 -11.90
N ILE A 10 13.53 -6.44 -11.53
CA ILE A 10 14.33 -6.55 -10.30
C ILE A 10 14.05 -5.42 -9.33
N LEU A 11 13.74 -4.27 -9.87
CA LEU A 11 13.44 -3.04 -9.18
C LEU A 11 12.07 -2.58 -9.68
N ALA A 12 11.03 -2.68 -8.87
CA ALA A 12 9.76 -2.07 -9.22
C ALA A 12 9.93 -0.57 -9.14
N LEU A 13 10.17 0.01 -10.26
CA LEU A 13 9.86 1.33 -10.76
C LEU A 13 9.57 2.46 -9.76
N GLY A 14 10.51 3.36 -9.66
CA GLY A 14 10.21 4.76 -9.45
C GLY A 14 10.88 5.56 -10.55
N LEU A 15 10.14 5.98 -11.56
CA LEU A 15 10.64 6.86 -12.63
C LEU A 15 9.86 8.17 -12.65
N LEU A 16 10.66 9.26 -12.62
CA LEU A 16 10.45 10.60 -13.17
C LEU A 16 9.64 11.63 -12.38
N ALA A 17 10.36 12.64 -11.91
CA ALA A 17 9.91 14.03 -12.04
C ALA A 17 11.12 14.95 -12.20
N PRO A 18 11.05 15.97 -13.09
CA PRO A 18 12.10 16.97 -13.23
C PRO A 18 12.00 18.07 -12.17
N ALA A 19 13.14 18.60 -11.82
CA ALA A 19 13.31 19.74 -10.92
C ALA A 19 12.73 21.03 -11.50
N SER A 20 12.12 21.87 -10.64
CA SER A 20 12.29 23.33 -10.67
C SER A 20 11.54 24.00 -9.53
N GLY A 21 12.19 24.95 -8.85
CA GLY A 21 11.54 25.94 -8.04
C GLY A 21 12.18 26.17 -6.67
N ALA A 22 13.27 26.92 -6.62
CA ALA A 22 13.83 27.47 -5.39
C ALA A 22 12.85 28.45 -4.75
N GLN A 23 12.48 28.23 -3.50
CA GLN A 23 11.93 29.26 -2.63
C GLN A 23 12.73 29.30 -1.34
N THR A 24 13.18 30.49 -1.01
CA THR A 24 14.01 30.86 0.13
C THR A 24 13.26 30.67 1.44
N ALA A 25 13.83 29.89 2.36
CA ALA A 25 13.39 29.76 3.73
C ALA A 25 14.05 30.84 4.62
N PRO A 26 13.39 31.28 5.70
CA PRO A 26 13.97 32.28 6.60
C PRO A 26 15.09 31.70 7.48
N ASP A 27 16.13 32.52 7.67
CA ASP A 27 17.31 32.26 8.50
C ASP A 27 16.94 32.00 9.97
N ASN A 28 17.16 30.77 10.40
CA ASN A 28 17.43 30.46 11.81
C ASN A 28 18.84 29.83 11.90
N PRO A 29 19.70 30.24 12.85
CA PRO A 29 21.05 29.71 12.93
C PRO A 29 21.02 28.23 13.31
N PRO A 30 21.88 27.40 12.70
CA PRO A 30 21.90 25.97 12.95
C PRO A 30 22.42 25.68 14.39
N VAL A 31 21.61 24.96 15.15
CA VAL A 31 22.07 24.32 16.40
C VAL A 31 23.15 23.32 16.01
N ALA A 32 24.36 23.52 16.53
CA ALA A 32 25.49 22.63 16.29
C ALA A 32 25.23 21.26 16.92
N VAL A 33 24.73 20.32 16.11
CA VAL A 33 24.69 18.90 16.44
C VAL A 33 26.13 18.39 16.31
N LYS A 34 26.75 18.00 17.45
CA LYS A 34 28.06 17.32 17.43
C LYS A 34 27.95 16.09 16.55
N PRO A 35 28.85 15.90 15.57
CA PRO A 35 28.84 14.70 14.75
C PRO A 35 29.07 13.49 15.67
N ASN A 36 28.14 12.53 15.59
CA ASN A 36 28.32 11.21 16.18
C ASN A 36 29.57 10.59 15.56
N PRO A 37 30.51 9.99 16.31
CA PRO A 37 31.73 9.45 15.74
C PRO A 37 31.35 8.44 14.64
N SER A 38 31.79 8.73 13.43
CA SER A 38 31.68 7.87 12.25
C SER A 38 32.25 6.50 12.62
N VAL A 39 31.36 5.52 12.82
CA VAL A 39 31.76 4.12 12.85
C VAL A 39 32.30 3.82 11.46
N ALA A 40 33.60 3.59 11.34
CA ALA A 40 34.21 3.17 10.10
C ALA A 40 33.43 1.96 9.54
N PRO A 41 33.14 1.88 8.24
CA PRO A 41 32.44 0.75 7.65
C PRO A 41 33.18 -0.54 8.06
N ALA A 42 32.48 -1.45 8.73
CA ALA A 42 33.04 -2.75 9.09
C ALA A 42 33.56 -3.42 7.80
N GLU A 43 34.79 -3.94 7.86
CA GLU A 43 35.40 -4.58 6.70
C GLU A 43 34.51 -5.75 6.22
N GLN A 44 34.13 -5.74 4.94
CA GLN A 44 33.28 -6.78 4.37
C GLN A 44 33.96 -8.15 4.42
N THR A 45 33.22 -9.16 4.86
CA THR A 45 33.69 -10.55 4.84
C THR A 45 33.95 -11.05 3.41
N PRO A 46 34.75 -12.08 3.22
CA PRO A 46 34.96 -12.68 1.89
C PRO A 46 33.66 -13.06 1.19
N LEU A 47 32.67 -13.57 1.94
CA LEU A 47 31.36 -13.92 1.39
C LEU A 47 30.57 -12.70 0.89
N GLN A 48 30.58 -11.61 1.64
CA GLN A 48 29.93 -10.34 1.20
C GLN A 48 30.58 -9.81 -0.07
N LYS A 49 31.92 -9.82 -0.17
CA LYS A 49 32.66 -9.43 -1.39
C LYS A 49 32.31 -10.32 -2.59
N THR A 50 32.16 -11.64 -2.37
CA THR A 50 31.77 -12.59 -3.41
C THR A 50 30.36 -12.31 -3.92
N ILE A 51 29.40 -12.07 -3.01
CA ILE A 51 28.02 -11.74 -3.38
C ILE A 51 27.98 -10.41 -4.14
N GLU A 52 28.68 -9.40 -3.66
CA GLU A 52 28.75 -8.09 -4.33
C GLU A 52 29.32 -8.22 -5.76
N ALA A 53 30.45 -8.89 -5.92
CA ALA A 53 31.07 -9.09 -7.22
C ALA A 53 30.17 -9.85 -8.20
N TYR A 54 29.48 -10.89 -7.71
CA TYR A 54 28.52 -11.66 -8.50
C TYR A 54 27.36 -10.79 -8.98
N LEU A 55 26.76 -10.00 -8.08
CA LEU A 55 25.62 -9.14 -8.41
C LEU A 55 26.01 -7.99 -9.33
N ARG A 56 27.20 -7.39 -9.16
CA ARG A 56 27.73 -6.38 -10.09
C ARG A 56 27.87 -6.94 -11.49
N ASN A 57 28.39 -8.16 -11.61
CA ASN A 57 28.53 -8.81 -12.91
C ASN A 57 27.18 -9.19 -13.51
N LEU A 58 26.27 -9.75 -12.70
CA LEU A 58 24.94 -10.21 -13.15
C LEU A 58 24.10 -9.05 -13.71
N TYR A 59 24.12 -7.89 -13.05
CA TYR A 59 23.30 -6.72 -13.38
C TYR A 59 24.06 -5.61 -14.10
N ALA A 60 25.32 -5.82 -14.42
CA ALA A 60 26.18 -4.83 -15.05
C ALA A 60 26.27 -3.50 -14.27
N PHE A 61 26.27 -3.57 -12.93
CA PHE A 61 26.40 -2.37 -12.10
C PHE A 61 27.81 -1.78 -12.19
N GLY A 62 27.90 -0.54 -12.67
CA GLY A 62 29.13 0.22 -12.72
C GLY A 62 29.61 0.70 -11.34
N PRO A 63 30.80 1.35 -11.31
CA PRO A 63 31.38 1.84 -10.06
C PRO A 63 30.57 2.96 -9.39
N GLU A 64 29.71 3.63 -10.14
CA GLU A 64 28.81 4.69 -9.65
C GLU A 64 27.67 4.16 -8.80
N VAL A 65 27.34 2.87 -8.93
CA VAL A 65 26.28 2.23 -8.14
C VAL A 65 26.84 1.79 -6.78
N GLN A 66 26.30 2.36 -5.72
CA GLN A 66 26.64 1.91 -4.35
C GLN A 66 25.86 0.65 -4.04
N LEU A 67 26.57 -0.48 -3.90
CA LEU A 67 26.00 -1.76 -3.53
C LEU A 67 26.57 -2.17 -2.17
N THR A 68 25.68 -2.42 -1.22
CA THR A 68 26.04 -2.80 0.15
C THR A 68 25.40 -4.14 0.49
N VAL A 69 26.20 -5.13 0.87
CA VAL A 69 25.76 -6.44 1.31
C VAL A 69 25.83 -6.49 2.83
N SER A 70 24.69 -6.73 3.51
CA SER A 70 24.66 -6.87 4.96
C SER A 70 25.37 -8.14 5.44
N ALA A 71 25.79 -8.16 6.70
CA ALA A 71 26.34 -9.38 7.29
C ALA A 71 25.31 -10.51 7.25
N PRO A 72 25.65 -11.70 6.69
CA PRO A 72 24.75 -12.82 6.66
C PRO A 72 24.31 -13.28 8.05
N LYS A 73 23.03 -13.60 8.20
CA LYS A 73 22.39 -14.04 9.45
C LYS A 73 21.92 -15.48 9.31
N GLU A 74 21.95 -16.23 10.40
CA GLU A 74 21.38 -17.57 10.44
C GLU A 74 19.87 -17.53 10.17
N THR A 75 19.40 -18.54 9.45
CA THR A 75 17.97 -18.79 9.25
C THR A 75 17.55 -20.05 10.03
N PRO A 76 16.24 -20.28 10.22
CA PRO A 76 15.76 -21.57 10.76
C PRO A 76 16.10 -22.78 9.88
N ILE A 77 16.52 -22.56 8.62
CA ILE A 77 16.88 -23.61 7.68
C ILE A 77 18.36 -23.93 7.81
N ALA A 78 18.69 -25.16 8.19
CA ALA A 78 20.06 -25.60 8.32
C ALA A 78 20.85 -25.40 7.01
N GLY A 79 22.01 -24.77 7.11
CA GLY A 79 22.88 -24.53 5.96
C GLY A 79 22.52 -23.32 5.08
N LEU A 80 21.50 -22.55 5.47
CA LEU A 80 21.08 -21.35 4.76
C LEU A 80 21.24 -20.09 5.62
N LEU A 81 21.86 -19.06 5.08
CA LEU A 81 22.02 -17.74 5.68
C LEU A 81 21.16 -16.73 4.92
N GLU A 82 20.64 -15.72 5.61
CA GLU A 82 19.93 -14.59 5.01
C GLU A 82 20.84 -13.35 4.99
N THR A 83 20.85 -12.62 3.88
CA THR A 83 21.50 -11.30 3.75
C THR A 83 20.61 -10.34 3.00
N SER A 84 20.73 -9.05 3.31
CA SER A 84 20.09 -7.98 2.55
C SER A 84 21.14 -7.30 1.68
N VAL A 85 20.77 -6.96 0.47
CA VAL A 85 21.58 -6.19 -0.46
C VAL A 85 20.87 -4.87 -0.73
N SER A 86 21.54 -3.78 -0.39
CA SER A 86 21.07 -2.41 -0.69
C SER A 86 21.77 -1.92 -1.94
N VAL A 87 20.99 -1.44 -2.91
CA VAL A 87 21.48 -0.82 -4.15
C VAL A 87 21.05 0.63 -4.13
N LYS A 88 22.02 1.55 -4.12
CA LYS A 88 21.75 2.98 -4.14
C LYS A 88 22.19 3.57 -5.49
N THR A 89 21.22 4.18 -6.19
CA THR A 89 21.41 4.91 -7.44
C THR A 89 20.86 6.33 -7.25
N GLY A 90 21.57 7.36 -7.69
CA GLY A 90 21.15 8.77 -7.70
C GLY A 90 20.11 9.17 -6.64
N ASP A 91 18.83 8.93 -6.92
CA ASP A 91 17.71 9.46 -6.14
C ASP A 91 17.08 8.47 -5.15
N GLY A 92 17.58 7.24 -5.00
CA GLY A 92 16.97 6.25 -4.15
C GLY A 92 17.87 5.11 -3.70
N ALA A 93 17.41 4.37 -2.68
CA ALA A 93 18.01 3.11 -2.26
C ALA A 93 16.93 2.03 -2.28
N GLU A 94 17.27 0.87 -2.84
CA GLU A 94 16.40 -0.31 -2.84
C GLU A 94 17.09 -1.46 -2.15
N ASP A 95 16.34 -2.13 -1.28
CA ASP A 95 16.81 -3.27 -0.51
C ASP A 95 16.19 -4.56 -1.06
N ALA A 96 17.03 -5.56 -1.30
CA ALA A 96 16.59 -6.88 -1.71
C ALA A 96 17.12 -7.95 -0.75
N LYS A 97 16.26 -8.91 -0.41
CA LYS A 97 16.62 -10.05 0.42
C LYS A 97 17.14 -11.19 -0.43
N PHE A 98 18.24 -11.79 0.03
CA PHE A 98 18.85 -12.96 -0.56
C PHE A 98 19.14 -14.02 0.50
N TYR A 99 19.22 -15.25 0.06
CA TYR A 99 19.69 -16.36 0.87
C TYR A 99 20.95 -16.93 0.24
N VAL A 100 21.90 -17.33 1.07
CA VAL A 100 23.17 -17.91 0.61
C VAL A 100 23.46 -19.18 1.40
N SER A 101 23.95 -20.22 0.72
CA SER A 101 24.41 -21.45 1.41
C SER A 101 25.61 -21.13 2.30
N LYS A 102 25.73 -21.81 3.45
CA LYS A 102 26.85 -21.60 4.38
C LYS A 102 28.23 -21.81 3.75
N ASP A 103 28.34 -22.66 2.73
CA ASP A 103 29.57 -22.87 1.96
C ASP A 103 29.82 -21.78 0.91
N GLY A 104 28.93 -20.79 0.80
CA GLY A 104 29.06 -19.63 -0.09
C GLY A 104 28.88 -19.91 -1.58
N LYS A 105 28.46 -21.12 -1.97
CA LYS A 105 28.39 -21.52 -3.39
C LYS A 105 27.11 -21.13 -4.09
N TYR A 106 25.98 -21.06 -3.37
CA TYR A 106 24.66 -20.85 -3.95
C TYR A 106 24.03 -19.60 -3.39
N LEU A 107 23.59 -18.72 -4.29
CA LEU A 107 22.79 -17.53 -3.96
C LEU A 107 21.37 -17.77 -4.45
N ILE A 108 20.39 -17.59 -3.54
CA ILE A 108 18.97 -17.78 -3.82
C ILE A 108 18.29 -16.42 -3.69
N ARG A 109 17.55 -16.03 -4.70
CA ARG A 109 16.62 -14.90 -4.66
C ARG A 109 15.22 -15.43 -4.50
N GLY A 110 14.53 -15.07 -3.43
CA GLY A 110 13.19 -15.54 -3.14
C GLY A 110 12.80 -15.29 -1.70
N GLU A 111 11.69 -15.87 -1.30
CA GLU A 111 11.17 -15.80 0.05
C GLU A 111 11.17 -17.17 0.71
N VAL A 112 11.46 -17.20 2.00
CA VAL A 112 11.33 -18.38 2.84
C VAL A 112 10.05 -18.28 3.64
N SER A 113 9.12 -19.19 3.41
CA SER A 113 7.84 -19.28 4.09
C SER A 113 7.85 -20.41 5.11
N ASP A 114 7.44 -20.12 6.33
CA ASP A 114 7.19 -21.12 7.36
C ASP A 114 5.79 -21.71 7.14
N LEU A 115 5.74 -22.96 6.68
CA LEU A 115 4.48 -23.65 6.37
C LEU A 115 3.61 -23.95 7.60
N ALA A 116 4.15 -23.84 8.81
CA ALA A 116 3.39 -23.96 10.05
C ALA A 116 2.66 -22.67 10.44
N LYS A 117 3.01 -21.56 9.82
CA LYS A 117 2.37 -20.25 10.08
C LYS A 117 1.26 -19.96 9.09
N ASP A 118 0.27 -19.24 9.55
CA ASP A 118 -0.74 -18.69 8.67
C ASP A 118 -0.12 -17.57 7.79
N PRO A 119 -0.10 -17.75 6.45
CA PRO A 119 0.56 -16.81 5.53
C PRO A 119 -0.09 -15.42 5.51
N LEU A 120 -1.33 -15.30 6.00
CA LEU A 120 -2.06 -14.04 6.02
C LEU A 120 -2.07 -13.36 7.40
N ALA A 121 -1.47 -13.97 8.42
CA ALA A 121 -1.49 -13.47 9.79
C ALA A 121 -0.89 -12.07 9.90
N GLN A 122 0.21 -11.81 9.19
CA GLN A 122 0.89 -10.52 9.18
C GLN A 122 -0.01 -9.42 8.60
N ASN A 123 -0.61 -9.65 7.44
CA ASN A 123 -1.51 -8.67 6.82
C ASN A 123 -2.70 -8.38 7.75
N ARG A 124 -3.31 -9.42 8.32
CA ARG A 124 -4.43 -9.22 9.26
C ARG A 124 -4.04 -8.43 10.49
N ALA A 125 -2.84 -8.62 11.02
CA ALA A 125 -2.33 -7.87 12.17
C ALA A 125 -1.99 -6.41 11.83
N LEU A 126 -1.59 -6.11 10.60
CA LEU A 126 -1.24 -4.76 10.16
C LEU A 126 -2.45 -3.94 9.68
N ILE A 127 -3.54 -4.60 9.26
CA ILE A 127 -4.76 -3.90 8.84
C ILE A 127 -5.40 -3.21 10.05
N ASP A 128 -5.47 -1.88 9.98
CA ASP A 128 -6.15 -1.06 10.98
C ASP A 128 -7.55 -0.67 10.47
N LEU A 129 -8.57 -1.15 11.17
CA LEU A 129 -9.98 -0.87 10.87
C LEU A 129 -10.57 0.26 11.72
N THR A 130 -9.76 0.88 12.58
CA THR A 130 -10.19 1.95 13.48
C THR A 130 -10.64 3.16 12.65
N ASP A 131 -11.78 3.71 13.03
CA ASP A 131 -12.36 4.93 12.43
C ASP A 131 -12.42 4.88 10.89
N ALA A 132 -12.71 3.70 10.31
CA ALA A 132 -12.82 3.51 8.87
C ALA A 132 -14.29 3.34 8.45
N PRO A 133 -14.73 4.03 7.38
CA PRO A 133 -16.06 3.83 6.82
C PRO A 133 -16.29 2.35 6.49
N SER A 134 -17.40 1.80 6.96
CA SER A 134 -17.71 0.39 6.69
C SER A 134 -19.18 0.18 6.45
N MET A 135 -19.51 -0.82 5.63
CA MET A 135 -20.87 -1.31 5.43
C MET A 135 -20.91 -2.83 5.60
N GLY A 136 -22.08 -3.37 5.92
CA GLY A 136 -22.27 -4.76 6.26
C GLY A 136 -22.21 -5.01 7.77
N ASP A 137 -22.36 -6.27 8.15
CA ASP A 137 -22.33 -6.67 9.56
C ASP A 137 -20.91 -6.51 10.13
N PRO A 138 -20.71 -5.75 11.23
CA PRO A 138 -19.43 -5.67 11.91
C PRO A 138 -18.84 -7.02 12.34
N LYS A 139 -19.69 -8.04 12.51
CA LYS A 139 -19.32 -9.42 12.85
C LYS A 139 -19.22 -10.34 11.62
N ALA A 140 -19.24 -9.78 10.41
CA ALA A 140 -19.13 -10.57 9.19
C ALA A 140 -17.90 -11.48 9.22
N ALA A 141 -18.09 -12.71 8.78
CA ALA A 141 -17.02 -13.70 8.71
C ALA A 141 -15.95 -13.36 7.68
N VAL A 142 -16.32 -12.57 6.67
CA VAL A 142 -15.42 -12.09 5.63
C VAL A 142 -15.43 -10.57 5.61
N THR A 143 -14.25 -9.96 5.74
CA THR A 143 -14.05 -8.52 5.66
C THR A 143 -13.18 -8.20 4.45
N LEU A 144 -13.68 -7.33 3.59
CA LEU A 144 -12.92 -6.69 2.52
C LEU A 144 -12.44 -5.34 3.02
N VAL A 145 -11.15 -5.09 2.89
CA VAL A 145 -10.55 -3.77 3.15
C VAL A 145 -10.04 -3.23 1.84
N GLU A 146 -10.66 -2.16 1.37
CA GLU A 146 -10.35 -1.50 0.10
C GLU A 146 -9.51 -0.27 0.35
N PHE A 147 -8.24 -0.27 -0.08
CA PHE A 147 -7.41 0.92 -0.19
C PHE A 147 -7.63 1.54 -1.57
N SER A 148 -8.22 2.71 -1.59
CA SER A 148 -8.78 3.30 -2.80
C SER A 148 -8.50 4.79 -2.91
N ASP A 149 -8.53 5.26 -4.15
CA ASP A 149 -8.34 6.65 -4.53
C ASP A 149 -9.55 7.07 -5.37
N PHE A 150 -10.24 8.11 -4.92
CA PHE A 150 -11.45 8.60 -5.59
C PHE A 150 -11.23 9.12 -7.01
N GLU A 151 -10.01 9.51 -7.36
CA GLU A 151 -9.67 9.99 -8.71
C GLU A 151 -9.17 8.85 -9.62
N CYS A 152 -8.81 7.69 -9.06
CA CYS A 152 -8.28 6.56 -9.83
C CYS A 152 -9.37 5.92 -10.70
N PRO A 153 -9.20 5.81 -12.04
CA PRO A 153 -10.21 5.19 -12.92
C PRO A 153 -10.45 3.72 -12.63
N ILE A 154 -9.41 2.99 -12.20
CA ILE A 154 -9.55 1.57 -11.85
C ILE A 154 -10.33 1.40 -10.53
N CYS A 155 -10.22 2.37 -9.59
CA CYS A 155 -11.04 2.39 -8.39
C CYS A 155 -12.52 2.62 -8.71
N ARG A 156 -12.84 3.45 -9.70
CA ARG A 156 -14.20 3.59 -10.25
C ARG A 156 -14.73 2.26 -10.81
N SER A 157 -13.91 1.55 -11.56
CA SER A 157 -14.31 0.23 -12.08
C SER A 157 -14.57 -0.76 -10.94
N LEU A 158 -13.78 -0.70 -9.85
CA LEU A 158 -14.02 -1.50 -8.66
C LEU A 158 -15.34 -1.12 -7.98
N HIS A 159 -15.69 0.17 -7.91
CA HIS A 159 -16.96 0.64 -7.33
C HIS A 159 -18.16 -0.04 -7.99
N ASP A 160 -18.17 -0.16 -9.34
CA ASP A 160 -19.22 -0.87 -10.05
C ASP A 160 -19.28 -2.37 -9.69
N VAL A 161 -18.11 -3.01 -9.57
CA VAL A 161 -17.99 -4.40 -9.12
C VAL A 161 -18.55 -4.57 -7.70
N MET A 162 -18.18 -3.67 -6.78
CA MET A 162 -18.59 -3.72 -5.38
C MET A 162 -20.10 -3.57 -5.20
N ARG A 163 -20.74 -2.70 -5.98
CA ARG A 163 -22.21 -2.56 -6.00
C ARG A 163 -22.93 -3.87 -6.34
N GLY A 164 -22.39 -4.64 -7.28
CA GLY A 164 -22.95 -5.95 -7.65
C GLY A 164 -22.68 -7.01 -6.59
N LEU A 165 -21.45 -7.06 -6.11
CA LEU A 165 -20.96 -8.07 -5.20
C LEU A 165 -21.66 -8.06 -3.86
N LEU A 166 -21.88 -6.89 -3.23
CA LEU A 166 -22.53 -6.78 -1.94
C LEU A 166 -23.99 -7.27 -1.94
N ARG A 167 -24.68 -7.14 -3.09
CA ARG A 167 -26.03 -7.72 -3.23
C ARG A 167 -25.99 -9.25 -3.21
N ASN A 168 -24.94 -9.85 -3.77
CA ASN A 168 -24.81 -11.31 -3.84
C ASN A 168 -24.20 -11.91 -2.57
N TYR A 169 -23.44 -11.11 -1.81
CA TYR A 169 -22.73 -11.54 -0.60
C TYR A 169 -23.04 -10.66 0.61
N PRO A 170 -24.31 -10.65 1.10
CA PRO A 170 -24.73 -9.79 2.23
C PRO A 170 -24.01 -10.11 3.56
N GLN A 171 -23.34 -11.26 3.65
CA GLN A 171 -22.53 -11.69 4.79
C GLN A 171 -21.10 -11.17 4.76
N VAL A 172 -20.77 -10.31 3.79
CA VAL A 172 -19.46 -9.66 3.67
C VAL A 172 -19.54 -8.25 4.25
N ARG A 173 -18.52 -7.86 5.01
CA ARG A 173 -18.27 -6.48 5.43
C ARG A 173 -17.27 -5.83 4.50
N VAL A 174 -17.55 -4.60 4.08
CA VAL A 174 -16.60 -3.75 3.35
C VAL A 174 -16.13 -2.63 4.24
N VAL A 175 -14.83 -2.36 4.22
CA VAL A 175 -14.18 -1.25 4.90
C VAL A 175 -13.38 -0.45 3.88
N PHE A 176 -13.64 0.84 3.80
CA PHE A 176 -12.93 1.76 2.93
C PHE A 176 -11.75 2.40 3.63
N LYS A 177 -10.63 2.50 2.93
CA LYS A 177 -9.40 3.14 3.40
C LYS A 177 -8.92 4.12 2.33
N ASP A 178 -8.79 5.38 2.71
CA ASP A 178 -8.25 6.42 1.82
C ASP A 178 -6.79 6.12 1.46
N TYR A 179 -6.49 6.14 0.17
CA TYR A 179 -5.12 6.01 -0.35
C TYR A 179 -4.92 6.93 -1.56
N PRO A 180 -5.01 8.27 -1.38
CA PRO A 180 -4.82 9.21 -2.47
C PRO A 180 -3.38 9.17 -2.98
N ILE A 181 -3.22 9.09 -4.33
CA ILE A 181 -1.93 9.12 -5.02
C ILE A 181 -1.75 10.51 -5.65
N GLU A 182 -1.53 11.50 -4.81
CA GLU A 182 -1.55 12.93 -5.17
C GLU A 182 -0.60 13.33 -6.31
N VAL A 183 0.48 12.55 -6.52
CA VAL A 183 1.43 12.78 -7.63
C VAL A 183 0.84 12.44 -9.00
N LEU A 184 -0.19 11.61 -9.05
CA LEU A 184 -0.89 11.19 -10.27
C LEU A 184 -2.29 11.80 -10.37
N HIS A 185 -2.91 12.07 -9.23
CA HIS A 185 -4.31 12.38 -9.06
C HIS A 185 -4.48 13.70 -8.28
N PRO A 186 -4.54 14.85 -8.98
CA PRO A 186 -4.45 16.18 -8.35
C PRO A 186 -5.63 16.54 -7.43
N TRP A 187 -6.81 15.90 -7.56
CA TRP A 187 -7.95 16.17 -6.67
C TRP A 187 -8.25 15.01 -5.70
N ALA A 188 -7.47 13.92 -5.75
CA ALA A 188 -7.68 12.74 -4.92
C ALA A 188 -7.72 13.07 -3.41
N ARG A 189 -6.78 13.93 -2.94
CA ARG A 189 -6.75 14.35 -1.52
C ARG A 189 -8.00 15.14 -1.14
N THR A 190 -8.48 16.04 -2.00
CA THR A 190 -9.71 16.82 -1.75
C THR A 190 -10.91 15.88 -1.58
N ALA A 191 -11.03 14.86 -2.42
CA ALA A 191 -12.11 13.89 -2.32
C ALA A 191 -11.98 12.99 -1.08
N ALA A 192 -10.77 12.57 -0.71
CA ALA A 192 -10.52 11.80 0.51
C ALA A 192 -10.92 12.60 1.76
N LEU A 193 -10.53 13.88 1.85
CA LEU A 193 -10.96 14.78 2.92
C LEU A 193 -12.49 14.88 2.98
N ALA A 194 -13.14 15.03 1.83
CA ALA A 194 -14.59 15.12 1.75
C ALA A 194 -15.29 13.84 2.25
N GLY A 195 -14.78 12.68 1.87
CA GLY A 195 -15.25 11.40 2.37
C GLY A 195 -15.12 11.30 3.90
N ARG A 196 -13.97 11.70 4.45
CA ARG A 196 -13.74 11.73 5.91
C ARG A 196 -14.70 12.65 6.62
N CYS A 197 -14.90 13.84 6.10
CA CYS A 197 -15.83 14.82 6.69
C CYS A 197 -17.27 14.35 6.63
N ALA A 198 -17.65 13.65 5.57
CA ALA A 198 -18.96 13.01 5.48
C ALA A 198 -19.11 11.91 6.54
N TYR A 199 -18.12 11.03 6.67
CA TYR A 199 -18.14 9.94 7.66
C TYR A 199 -18.24 10.45 9.09
N GLN A 200 -17.50 11.49 9.44
CA GLN A 200 -17.53 12.10 10.78
C GLN A 200 -18.88 12.68 11.14
N GLN A 201 -19.59 13.31 10.20
CA GLN A 201 -20.92 13.83 10.45
C GLN A 201 -21.98 12.73 10.47
N ASN A 202 -21.91 11.80 9.52
CA ASN A 202 -22.89 10.71 9.39
C ASN A 202 -22.27 9.56 8.57
N PRO A 203 -22.00 8.41 9.17
CA PRO A 203 -21.43 7.25 8.45
C PRO A 203 -22.22 6.84 7.20
N ALA A 204 -23.55 6.98 7.19
CA ALA A 204 -24.36 6.68 6.01
C ALA A 204 -24.18 7.70 4.88
N ALA A 205 -23.85 8.94 5.20
CA ALA A 205 -23.58 9.98 4.20
C ALA A 205 -22.24 9.76 3.48
N PHE A 206 -21.28 9.10 4.11
CA PHE A 206 -20.05 8.68 3.43
C PHE A 206 -20.35 7.85 2.18
N TRP A 207 -21.20 6.85 2.28
CA TRP A 207 -21.53 5.95 1.16
C TRP A 207 -22.29 6.66 0.04
N LYS A 208 -23.13 7.66 0.39
CA LYS A 208 -23.75 8.52 -0.62
C LYS A 208 -22.71 9.37 -1.36
N MET A 209 -21.74 9.92 -0.64
CA MET A 209 -20.64 10.67 -1.25
C MET A 209 -19.71 9.77 -2.07
N TYR A 210 -19.39 8.58 -1.57
CA TYR A 210 -18.63 7.56 -2.27
C TYR A 210 -19.25 7.25 -3.64
N ASP A 211 -20.56 6.98 -3.67
CA ASP A 211 -21.30 6.77 -4.91
C ASP A 211 -21.28 8.02 -5.80
N SER A 212 -21.59 9.21 -5.24
CA SER A 212 -21.65 10.45 -6.02
C SER A 212 -20.30 10.80 -6.65
N ILE A 213 -19.18 10.60 -5.94
CA ILE A 213 -17.85 10.93 -6.44
C ILE A 213 -17.48 9.98 -7.60
N TYR A 214 -17.65 8.66 -7.43
CA TYR A 214 -17.31 7.71 -8.49
C TYR A 214 -18.23 7.79 -9.69
N ASP A 215 -19.54 7.96 -9.49
CA ASP A 215 -20.51 8.10 -10.59
C ASP A 215 -20.25 9.35 -11.44
N ASN A 216 -19.64 10.38 -10.86
CA ASN A 216 -19.36 11.65 -11.52
C ASN A 216 -17.86 11.93 -11.71
N GLN A 217 -16.99 10.93 -11.58
CA GLN A 217 -15.53 11.09 -11.61
C GLN A 217 -15.03 11.86 -12.83
N GLU A 218 -15.65 11.64 -14.01
CA GLU A 218 -15.23 12.23 -15.27
C GLU A 218 -15.44 13.76 -15.37
N ILE A 219 -16.33 14.33 -14.55
CA ILE A 219 -16.63 15.76 -14.55
C ILE A 219 -15.96 16.49 -13.39
N ILE A 220 -15.18 15.80 -12.59
CA ILE A 220 -14.42 16.41 -11.49
C ILE A 220 -13.00 16.73 -11.99
N SER A 221 -12.53 17.93 -11.68
CA SER A 221 -11.17 18.38 -11.97
C SER A 221 -10.56 19.03 -10.73
N ALA A 222 -9.25 19.30 -10.75
CA ALA A 222 -8.58 20.01 -9.65
C ALA A 222 -9.23 21.36 -9.35
N GLU A 223 -9.69 22.07 -10.39
CA GLU A 223 -10.28 23.42 -10.28
C GLU A 223 -11.68 23.38 -9.66
N ASN A 224 -12.45 22.31 -9.90
CA ASN A 224 -13.84 22.23 -9.45
C ASN A 224 -14.08 21.26 -8.29
N ALA A 225 -13.08 20.48 -7.87
CA ALA A 225 -13.22 19.43 -6.88
C ALA A 225 -13.86 19.92 -5.58
N TRP A 226 -13.40 21.04 -5.04
CA TRP A 226 -13.97 21.61 -3.81
C TRP A 226 -15.47 21.91 -3.96
N MET A 227 -15.85 22.53 -5.07
CA MET A 227 -17.26 22.85 -5.35
C MET A 227 -18.08 21.58 -5.49
N LYS A 228 -17.58 20.58 -6.22
CA LYS A 228 -18.25 19.29 -6.41
C LYS A 228 -18.41 18.52 -5.10
N MET A 229 -17.38 18.48 -4.25
CA MET A 229 -17.47 17.84 -2.93
C MET A 229 -18.51 18.54 -2.05
N SER A 230 -18.61 19.87 -2.10
CA SER A 230 -19.63 20.63 -1.36
C SER A 230 -21.06 20.37 -1.89
N GLU A 231 -21.20 20.24 -3.21
CA GLU A 231 -22.48 19.88 -3.85
C GLU A 231 -22.94 18.48 -3.40
N TYR A 232 -22.05 17.47 -3.46
CA TYR A 232 -22.37 16.11 -3.06
C TYR A 232 -22.63 15.99 -1.56
N ALA A 233 -21.93 16.76 -0.72
CA ALA A 233 -22.20 16.85 0.71
C ALA A 233 -23.63 17.36 0.98
N GLY A 234 -24.08 18.38 0.26
CA GLY A 234 -25.46 18.87 0.34
C GLY A 234 -26.47 17.82 -0.10
N GLN A 235 -26.22 17.12 -1.21
CA GLN A 235 -27.06 16.02 -1.70
C GLN A 235 -27.11 14.82 -0.71
N ALA A 236 -26.02 14.58 0.01
CA ALA A 236 -25.96 13.57 1.05
C ALA A 236 -26.70 13.97 2.35
N GLY A 237 -27.13 15.24 2.47
CA GLY A 237 -27.86 15.79 3.62
C GLY A 237 -26.96 16.24 4.77
N LEU A 238 -25.69 16.57 4.49
CA LEU A 238 -24.76 17.07 5.48
C LEU A 238 -24.95 18.55 5.79
N ASN A 239 -24.59 18.97 7.01
CA ASN A 239 -24.53 20.37 7.36
C ASN A 239 -23.34 21.03 6.63
N ALA A 240 -23.64 22.03 5.80
CA ALA A 240 -22.65 22.67 4.93
C ALA A 240 -21.54 23.41 5.68
N ASP A 241 -21.87 24.06 6.81
CA ASP A 241 -20.88 24.81 7.59
C ASP A 241 -19.94 23.87 8.35
N ALA A 242 -20.49 22.82 8.97
CA ALA A 242 -19.71 21.79 9.63
C ALA A 242 -18.83 21.02 8.62
N PHE A 243 -19.34 20.73 7.43
CA PHE A 243 -18.57 20.10 6.37
C PHE A 243 -17.40 20.97 5.92
N ARG A 244 -17.65 22.25 5.68
CA ARG A 244 -16.61 23.22 5.29
C ARG A 244 -15.54 23.37 6.37
N ALA A 245 -15.94 23.47 7.63
CA ALA A 245 -15.01 23.53 8.76
C ALA A 245 -14.15 22.28 8.87
N CYS A 246 -14.75 21.08 8.72
CA CYS A 246 -14.01 19.81 8.70
C CYS A 246 -13.02 19.74 7.56
N MET A 247 -13.43 20.08 6.32
CA MET A 247 -12.54 20.07 5.15
C MET A 247 -11.29 20.93 5.32
N ALA A 248 -11.37 21.97 6.14
CA ALA A 248 -10.25 22.85 6.45
C ALA A 248 -9.48 22.43 7.72
N SER A 249 -9.92 21.37 8.40
CA SER A 249 -9.33 20.95 9.67
C SER A 249 -8.07 20.11 9.49
N PRO A 250 -7.06 20.26 10.36
CA PRO A 250 -5.89 19.39 10.38
C PRO A 250 -6.24 17.92 10.69
N GLU A 251 -7.29 17.69 11.46
CA GLU A 251 -7.72 16.37 11.91
C GLU A 251 -8.20 15.51 10.73
N ALA A 252 -8.96 16.09 9.80
CA ALA A 252 -9.37 15.37 8.58
C ALA A 252 -8.16 15.00 7.73
N GLY A 253 -7.18 15.91 7.60
CA GLY A 253 -5.91 15.63 6.92
C GLY A 253 -5.15 14.48 7.60
N ALA A 254 -4.99 14.54 8.91
CA ALA A 254 -4.30 13.52 9.69
C ALA A 254 -4.97 12.13 9.55
N ALA A 255 -6.31 12.07 9.48
CA ALA A 255 -7.03 10.82 9.27
C ALA A 255 -6.75 10.19 7.89
N VAL A 256 -6.71 10.99 6.83
CA VAL A 256 -6.32 10.54 5.48
C VAL A 256 -4.86 10.05 5.48
N ASP A 257 -3.95 10.80 6.09
CA ASP A 257 -2.53 10.46 6.17
C ASP A 257 -2.30 9.16 6.99
N ALA A 258 -3.04 8.97 8.08
CA ALA A 258 -3.00 7.73 8.87
C ALA A 258 -3.49 6.52 8.06
N SER A 259 -4.55 6.69 7.26
CA SER A 259 -5.05 5.65 6.36
C SER A 259 -4.00 5.28 5.32
N ARG A 260 -3.39 6.26 4.66
CA ARG A 260 -2.30 6.06 3.70
C ARG A 260 -1.10 5.38 4.33
N ALA A 261 -0.67 5.82 5.52
CA ALA A 261 0.43 5.18 6.25
C ALA A 261 0.12 3.72 6.62
N ASN A 262 -1.14 3.38 6.93
CA ASN A 262 -1.56 1.99 7.11
C ASN A 262 -1.37 1.17 5.84
N GLY A 263 -1.79 1.68 4.68
CA GLY A 263 -1.56 1.03 3.39
C GLY A 263 -0.07 0.84 3.08
N GLN A 264 0.76 1.84 3.36
CA GLN A 264 2.22 1.72 3.16
C GLN A 264 2.83 0.59 3.99
N ARG A 265 2.41 0.40 5.26
CA ARG A 265 2.86 -0.74 6.09
C ARG A 265 2.41 -2.10 5.54
N LEU A 266 1.40 -2.12 4.70
CA LEU A 266 0.87 -3.29 3.99
C LEU A 266 1.43 -3.41 2.56
N ASP A 267 2.48 -2.64 2.22
CA ASP A 267 3.08 -2.58 0.88
C ASP A 267 2.07 -2.22 -0.24
N VAL A 268 1.03 -1.44 0.09
CA VAL A 268 0.13 -0.87 -0.91
C VAL A 268 0.89 0.20 -1.69
N ASN A 269 1.07 -0.03 -2.99
CA ASN A 269 1.81 0.88 -3.89
C ASN A 269 0.99 1.29 -5.12
N SER A 270 -0.24 0.79 -5.22
CA SER A 270 -1.20 1.13 -6.29
C SER A 270 -2.63 0.97 -5.79
N THR A 271 -3.56 1.67 -6.44
CA THR A 271 -4.99 1.60 -6.14
C THR A 271 -5.79 1.08 -7.33
N PRO A 272 -6.87 0.34 -7.10
CA PRO A 272 -7.26 -0.17 -5.79
C PRO A 272 -6.39 -1.35 -5.35
N THR A 273 -6.17 -1.48 -4.04
CA THR A 273 -5.66 -2.71 -3.43
C THR A 273 -6.66 -3.19 -2.39
N ILE A 274 -7.08 -4.45 -2.48
CA ILE A 274 -8.11 -5.05 -1.63
C ILE A 274 -7.48 -6.14 -0.78
N PHE A 275 -7.90 -6.23 0.48
CA PHE A 275 -7.56 -7.35 1.35
C PHE A 275 -8.83 -8.10 1.75
N VAL A 276 -8.96 -9.35 1.34
CA VAL A 276 -10.05 -10.25 1.73
C VAL A 276 -9.55 -11.12 2.88
N ASN A 277 -9.95 -10.83 4.12
CA ASN A 277 -9.42 -11.47 5.33
C ASN A 277 -7.88 -11.54 5.36
N GLY A 278 -7.21 -10.48 4.89
CA GLY A 278 -5.76 -10.38 4.79
C GLY A 278 -5.16 -10.89 3.47
N ARG A 279 -5.95 -11.53 2.59
CA ARG A 279 -5.51 -11.96 1.26
C ARG A 279 -5.54 -10.78 0.30
N ARG A 280 -4.36 -10.42 -0.20
CA ARG A 280 -4.18 -9.25 -1.06
C ARG A 280 -4.60 -9.51 -2.50
N LEU A 281 -5.32 -8.55 -3.07
CA LEU A 281 -5.63 -8.43 -4.50
C LEU A 281 -5.29 -7.02 -4.95
N VAL A 282 -4.60 -6.85 -6.07
CA VAL A 282 -4.29 -5.56 -6.68
C VAL A 282 -5.12 -5.41 -7.93
N GLY A 283 -5.75 -4.24 -8.09
CA GLY A 283 -6.64 -3.95 -9.20
C GLY A 283 -8.10 -4.35 -8.93
N ALA A 284 -8.91 -4.33 -9.97
CA ALA A 284 -10.37 -4.49 -9.93
C ALA A 284 -10.84 -5.77 -10.65
N ASP A 285 -10.13 -6.89 -10.49
CA ASP A 285 -10.53 -8.17 -11.08
C ASP A 285 -11.74 -8.78 -10.33
N PRO A 286 -12.95 -8.79 -10.92
CA PRO A 286 -14.16 -9.26 -10.26
C PRO A 286 -14.13 -10.78 -10.01
N HIS A 287 -13.54 -11.56 -10.91
CA HIS A 287 -13.49 -13.02 -10.78
C HIS A 287 -12.57 -13.45 -9.66
N LEU A 288 -11.40 -12.84 -9.56
CA LEU A 288 -10.44 -13.13 -8.49
C LEU A 288 -10.97 -12.66 -7.13
N LEU A 289 -11.64 -11.50 -7.09
CA LEU A 289 -12.28 -10.99 -5.88
C LEU A 289 -13.38 -11.95 -5.39
N GLU A 290 -14.25 -12.39 -6.30
CA GLU A 290 -15.31 -13.35 -5.98
C GLU A 290 -14.72 -14.69 -5.52
N GLN A 291 -13.70 -15.21 -6.19
CA GLN A 291 -12.99 -16.42 -5.79
C GLN A 291 -12.44 -16.32 -4.36
N TYR A 292 -11.84 -15.19 -4.00
CA TYR A 292 -11.30 -14.98 -2.66
C TYR A 292 -12.42 -14.95 -1.60
N ILE A 293 -13.54 -14.30 -1.89
CA ILE A 293 -14.69 -14.26 -1.00
C ILE A 293 -15.26 -15.66 -0.77
N GLN A 294 -15.50 -16.41 -1.86
CA GLN A 294 -16.02 -17.77 -1.78
C GLN A 294 -15.09 -18.69 -1.01
N TYR A 295 -13.79 -18.59 -1.24
CA TYR A 295 -12.79 -19.36 -0.52
C TYR A 295 -12.83 -19.05 1.00
N GLU A 296 -12.85 -17.77 1.38
CA GLU A 296 -12.89 -17.38 2.80
C GLU A 296 -14.20 -17.77 3.47
N LEU A 297 -15.33 -17.67 2.78
CA LEU A 297 -16.63 -18.14 3.29
C LEU A 297 -16.64 -19.65 3.53
N ALA A 298 -16.10 -20.44 2.58
CA ALA A 298 -15.98 -21.88 2.73
C ALA A 298 -15.05 -22.27 3.89
N ARG A 299 -13.92 -21.57 4.03
CA ARG A 299 -12.95 -21.79 5.12
C ARG A 299 -13.59 -21.52 6.50
N VAL A 300 -14.35 -20.45 6.62
CA VAL A 300 -15.03 -20.11 7.88
C VAL A 300 -16.12 -21.15 8.21
N LYS A 301 -16.87 -21.62 7.21
CA LYS A 301 -17.87 -22.67 7.37
C LYS A 301 -17.23 -23.99 7.86
N SER A 302 -16.14 -24.42 7.23
CA SER A 302 -15.40 -25.63 7.62
C SER A 302 -14.77 -25.52 9.02
N ALA A 303 -14.36 -24.33 9.45
CA ALA A 303 -13.84 -24.12 10.81
C ALA A 303 -14.92 -24.20 11.89
N LYS A 304 -16.20 -23.90 11.55
CA LYS A 304 -17.33 -24.04 12.47
C LYS A 304 -17.86 -25.47 12.56
N ASN A 305 -17.65 -26.29 11.53
CA ASN A 305 -18.13 -27.69 11.45
C ASN A 305 -16.92 -28.62 11.16
N PRO A 306 -16.05 -28.88 12.17
CA PRO A 306 -14.87 -29.71 11.98
C PRO A 306 -15.17 -31.17 11.62
N ASP A 307 -16.37 -31.64 11.94
CA ASP A 307 -16.81 -33.05 11.74
C ASP A 307 -17.30 -33.33 10.29
N GLU A 308 -17.41 -32.35 9.42
CA GLU A 308 -17.82 -32.50 8.01
C GLU A 308 -16.62 -32.84 7.06
N LYS A 309 -15.45 -33.10 7.64
CA LYS A 309 -14.23 -33.52 6.89
C LYS A 309 -14.05 -35.04 6.95
N GLN A 310 -14.96 -35.81 6.35
CA GLN A 310 -14.73 -37.20 6.00
C GLN A 310 -15.11 -37.44 4.55
#